data_2bd9b5cc1eeb141934c7681ed4674ca4
#
_entry.id   2bd9b5cc1eeb141934c7681ed4674ca4
#
_cell.length_a   1.000
_cell.length_b   1.000
_cell.length_c   1.000
_cell.angle_alpha   90.00
_cell.angle_beta   90.00
_cell.angle_gamma   90.00
#
_symmetry.space_group_name_H-M   'P 1'
#
loop_
_entity.id
_entity.type
_entity.pdbx_description
1 polymer ?
#
loop_
_entity_poly.entity_id
_entity_poly.type
_entity_poly.pdbx_seq_one_letter_code
_entity_poly.pdbx_strand_id
1 'polypeptide(L)'
;MTEINERESMDFDVVIVGGGPSGLAAACRLMQLSNENNHELSVVVVEKGSEIGAHILSGNVFETKALDELFPDWQSQDAPIKTAVKKDIVHYFSGPEKGFKVPSLFIPKTMHNKGNFIISLGRLCQWLAGKAEELGVNLFPGFAATEILYNDQGAVTGIATSDMGIGTDGSKKSSYQAGYELRGKYTIFAEGCRGNLGEEIIKNYDLRANSDPQHYGIGLKEIWEIGAENHEEIGRAHV
;
A
#
# COMPACT_ATOMS: atom_id res chain seq x y z
N MET A 1 -40.27 -8.37 -12.67
CA MET A 1 -39.80 -7.40 -11.68
C MET A 1 -38.39 -7.81 -11.36
N THR A 2 -37.41 -7.09 -11.87
CA THR A 2 -36.02 -7.27 -11.51
C THR A 2 -35.88 -6.79 -10.06
N GLU A 3 -35.60 -7.70 -9.14
CA GLU A 3 -35.15 -7.30 -7.82
C GLU A 3 -33.88 -6.47 -8.03
N ILE A 4 -34.00 -5.17 -7.83
CA ILE A 4 -32.85 -4.29 -7.66
C ILE A 4 -32.29 -4.71 -6.29
N ASN A 5 -31.29 -5.57 -6.30
CA ASN A 5 -30.52 -5.82 -5.09
C ASN A 5 -29.78 -4.50 -4.80
N GLU A 6 -30.41 -3.66 -3.99
CA GLU A 6 -29.77 -2.44 -3.50
C GLU A 6 -28.57 -2.88 -2.66
N ARG A 7 -27.41 -2.28 -2.95
CA ARG A 7 -26.21 -2.46 -2.13
C ARG A 7 -26.48 -1.95 -0.73
N GLU A 8 -26.07 -2.69 0.27
CA GLU A 8 -26.06 -2.19 1.65
C GLU A 8 -25.06 -1.03 1.76
N SER A 9 -25.42 -0.01 2.54
CA SER A 9 -24.61 1.19 2.74
C SER A 9 -24.12 1.28 4.16
N MET A 10 -22.86 1.68 4.33
CA MET A 10 -22.23 1.97 5.62
C MET A 10 -21.61 3.36 5.57
N ASP A 11 -21.81 4.15 6.63
CA ASP A 11 -21.31 5.50 6.75
C ASP A 11 -20.07 5.58 7.65
N PHE A 12 -19.06 6.31 7.19
CA PHE A 12 -17.82 6.58 7.90
C PHE A 12 -17.45 8.06 7.79
N ASP A 13 -16.58 8.53 8.67
CA ASP A 13 -15.98 9.86 8.49
C ASP A 13 -14.94 9.84 7.36
N VAL A 14 -14.12 8.77 7.31
CA VAL A 14 -13.07 8.63 6.29
C VAL A 14 -13.07 7.22 5.70
N VAL A 15 -13.15 7.15 4.37
CA VAL A 15 -12.98 5.93 3.58
C VAL A 15 -11.61 5.97 2.91
N ILE A 16 -10.79 4.96 3.11
CA ILE A 16 -9.45 4.84 2.52
C ILE A 16 -9.43 3.65 1.57
N VAL A 17 -9.09 3.88 0.32
CA VAL A 17 -8.98 2.85 -0.71
C VAL A 17 -7.53 2.45 -0.87
N GLY A 18 -7.20 1.23 -0.45
CA GLY A 18 -5.87 0.62 -0.52
C GLY A 18 -5.21 0.46 0.85
N GLY A 19 -5.00 -0.80 1.25
CA GLY A 19 -4.31 -1.24 2.47
C GLY A 19 -2.78 -1.31 2.32
N GLY A 20 -2.21 -0.46 1.49
CA GLY A 20 -0.77 -0.30 1.35
C GLY A 20 -0.16 0.62 2.42
N PRO A 21 1.18 0.88 2.34
CA PRO A 21 1.86 1.70 3.33
C PRO A 21 1.25 3.09 3.52
N SER A 22 0.83 3.75 2.43
CA SER A 22 0.27 5.10 2.51
C SER A 22 -1.13 5.13 3.12
N GLY A 23 -2.00 4.18 2.75
CA GLY A 23 -3.36 4.09 3.31
C GLY A 23 -3.34 3.74 4.79
N LEU A 24 -2.53 2.76 5.18
CA LEU A 24 -2.37 2.36 6.59
C LEU A 24 -1.73 3.47 7.43
N ALA A 25 -0.71 4.16 6.92
CA ALA A 25 -0.11 5.29 7.63
C ALA A 25 -1.11 6.43 7.82
N ALA A 26 -1.91 6.75 6.79
CA ALA A 26 -2.97 7.75 6.91
C ALA A 26 -4.02 7.34 7.94
N ALA A 27 -4.47 6.08 7.92
CA ALA A 27 -5.44 5.54 8.87
C ALA A 27 -4.91 5.63 10.32
N CYS A 28 -3.69 5.15 10.56
CA CYS A 28 -3.06 5.23 11.89
C CYS A 28 -2.96 6.68 12.36
N ARG A 29 -2.46 7.59 11.52
CA ARG A 29 -2.29 8.99 11.92
C ARG A 29 -3.61 9.70 12.20
N LEU A 30 -4.64 9.45 11.41
CA LEU A 30 -5.98 9.97 11.65
C LEU A 30 -6.51 9.54 13.02
N MET A 31 -6.37 8.25 13.36
CA MET A 31 -6.86 7.74 14.64
C MET A 31 -6.00 8.23 15.83
N GLN A 32 -4.68 8.40 15.65
CA GLN A 32 -3.85 9.04 16.65
C GLN A 32 -4.32 10.47 16.93
N LEU A 33 -4.56 11.27 15.88
CA LEU A 33 -5.06 12.64 15.99
C LEU A 33 -6.47 12.70 16.60
N SER A 34 -7.33 11.73 16.27
CA SER A 34 -8.64 11.54 16.87
C SER A 34 -8.52 11.41 18.39
N ASN A 35 -7.66 10.51 18.85
CA ASN A 35 -7.41 10.24 20.25
C ASN A 35 -6.76 11.45 20.96
N GLU A 36 -5.75 12.07 20.34
CA GLU A 36 -5.06 13.25 20.87
C GLU A 36 -6.01 14.44 21.12
N ASN A 37 -7.02 14.60 20.25
CA ASN A 37 -7.97 15.70 20.29
C ASN A 37 -9.32 15.34 20.92
N ASN A 38 -9.50 14.12 21.44
CA ASN A 38 -10.76 13.59 21.96
C ASN A 38 -11.94 13.82 20.99
N HIS A 39 -11.69 13.61 19.69
CA HIS A 39 -12.68 13.73 18.64
C HIS A 39 -12.88 12.35 17.97
N GLU A 40 -14.05 11.75 18.18
CA GLU A 40 -14.33 10.43 17.59
C GLU A 40 -14.36 10.49 16.07
N LEU A 41 -13.61 9.60 15.44
CA LEU A 41 -13.60 9.38 14.00
C LEU A 41 -13.86 7.91 13.71
N SER A 42 -14.71 7.66 12.71
CA SER A 42 -14.88 6.35 12.09
C SER A 42 -14.08 6.29 10.79
N VAL A 43 -13.09 5.39 10.76
CA VAL A 43 -12.18 5.21 9.60
C VAL A 43 -12.27 3.78 9.10
N VAL A 44 -12.44 3.61 7.80
CA VAL A 44 -12.40 2.30 7.13
C VAL A 44 -11.33 2.29 6.06
N VAL A 45 -10.59 1.16 5.96
CA VAL A 45 -9.65 0.88 4.88
C VAL A 45 -10.16 -0.33 4.12
N VAL A 46 -10.35 -0.19 2.80
CA VAL A 46 -10.66 -1.31 1.91
C VAL A 46 -9.41 -1.76 1.17
N GLU A 47 -9.22 -3.07 1.04
CA GLU A 47 -8.11 -3.68 0.33
C GLU A 47 -8.61 -4.80 -0.58
N LYS A 48 -8.20 -4.78 -1.85
CA LYS A 48 -8.58 -5.81 -2.83
C LYS A 48 -7.95 -7.17 -2.59
N GLY A 49 -6.78 -7.20 -1.96
CA GLY A 49 -6.10 -8.43 -1.58
C GLY A 49 -6.87 -9.16 -0.49
N SER A 50 -6.82 -10.49 -0.52
CA SER A 50 -7.47 -11.35 0.49
C SER A 50 -6.98 -11.08 1.92
N GLU A 51 -5.79 -10.50 2.03
CA GLU A 51 -5.19 -10.03 3.27
C GLU A 51 -4.30 -8.81 2.98
N ILE A 52 -4.04 -8.01 4.00
CA ILE A 52 -3.14 -6.87 3.90
C ILE A 52 -1.72 -7.36 3.55
N GLY A 53 -1.12 -6.73 2.55
CA GLY A 53 0.24 -7.07 2.10
C GLY A 53 0.33 -8.14 1.03
N ALA A 54 -0.76 -8.86 0.70
CA ALA A 54 -0.75 -9.96 -0.27
C ALA A 54 -0.25 -9.55 -1.67
N HIS A 55 -0.55 -8.33 -2.11
CA HIS A 55 -0.18 -7.82 -3.42
C HIS A 55 1.08 -6.94 -3.42
N ILE A 56 1.80 -6.89 -2.30
CA ILE A 56 2.98 -6.03 -2.16
C ILE A 56 4.24 -6.81 -2.46
N LEU A 57 5.03 -6.32 -3.43
CA LEU A 57 6.36 -6.87 -3.70
C LEU A 57 7.29 -6.60 -2.52
N SER A 58 7.89 -7.67 -2.01
CA SER A 58 8.83 -7.64 -0.89
C SER A 58 10.27 -7.43 -1.30
N GLY A 59 11.15 -7.21 -0.30
CA GLY A 59 12.58 -7.03 -0.50
C GLY A 59 12.92 -5.58 -0.84
N ASN A 60 12.56 -4.66 0.03
CA ASN A 60 12.85 -3.23 -0.11
C ASN A 60 13.97 -2.81 0.82
N VAL A 61 14.74 -1.79 0.41
CA VAL A 61 15.49 -0.97 1.36
C VAL A 61 14.53 0.08 1.91
N PHE A 62 14.49 0.20 3.22
CA PHE A 62 13.54 1.03 3.94
C PHE A 62 14.26 2.04 4.82
N GLU A 63 13.95 3.30 4.63
CA GLU A 63 14.35 4.40 5.51
C GLU A 63 13.28 4.59 6.59
N THR A 64 13.66 4.56 7.86
CA THR A 64 12.72 4.54 8.98
C THR A 64 12.07 5.88 9.28
N LYS A 65 12.54 6.97 8.71
CA LYS A 65 12.11 8.34 9.04
C LYS A 65 10.59 8.50 9.18
N ALA A 66 9.83 8.03 8.19
CA ALA A 66 8.36 8.13 8.25
C ALA A 66 7.76 7.27 9.37
N LEU A 67 8.37 6.12 9.65
CA LEU A 67 7.93 5.26 10.75
C LEU A 67 8.32 5.83 12.11
N ASP A 68 9.50 6.45 12.22
CA ASP A 68 9.95 7.14 13.44
C ASP A 68 9.01 8.31 13.80
N GLU A 69 8.42 8.97 12.79
CA GLU A 69 7.43 10.03 13.00
C GLU A 69 6.05 9.46 13.38
N LEU A 70 5.63 8.34 12.77
CA LEU A 70 4.31 7.75 13.01
C LEU A 70 4.25 6.93 14.30
N PHE A 71 5.29 6.14 14.59
CA PHE A 71 5.44 5.29 15.76
C PHE A 71 6.86 5.42 16.32
N PRO A 72 7.17 6.45 17.12
CA PRO A 72 8.54 6.69 17.61
C PRO A 72 9.15 5.52 18.38
N ASP A 73 8.33 4.66 18.94
CA ASP A 73 8.69 3.49 19.75
C ASP A 73 8.55 2.15 19.00
N TRP A 74 8.44 2.17 17.65
CA TRP A 74 8.25 0.97 16.82
C TRP A 74 9.27 -0.16 17.11
N GLN A 75 10.48 0.20 17.52
CA GLN A 75 11.55 -0.75 17.87
C GLN A 75 11.19 -1.64 19.05
N SER A 76 10.40 -1.14 19.99
CA SER A 76 9.91 -1.89 21.16
C SER A 76 8.58 -2.61 20.90
N GLN A 77 7.96 -2.38 19.75
CA GLN A 77 6.65 -2.91 19.38
C GLN A 77 6.71 -4.10 18.40
N ASP A 78 7.83 -4.83 18.39
CA ASP A 78 8.07 -6.00 17.52
C ASP A 78 7.83 -5.75 16.01
N ALA A 79 8.13 -4.54 15.53
CA ALA A 79 8.06 -4.25 14.10
C ALA A 79 8.98 -5.19 13.30
N PRO A 80 8.58 -5.65 12.11
CA PRO A 80 9.33 -6.63 11.32
C PRO A 80 10.54 -6.00 10.59
N ILE A 81 11.28 -5.16 11.28
CA ILE A 81 12.43 -4.39 10.78
C ILE A 81 13.68 -4.82 11.57
N LYS A 82 14.36 -5.87 11.09
CA LYS A 82 15.44 -6.52 11.85
C LYS A 82 16.80 -6.47 11.14
N THR A 83 16.82 -6.31 9.81
CA THR A 83 18.03 -6.44 9.00
C THR A 83 18.57 -5.07 8.60
N ALA A 84 19.51 -4.53 9.37
CA ALA A 84 20.16 -3.27 9.02
C ALA A 84 21.10 -3.43 7.81
N VAL A 85 21.14 -2.41 6.96
CA VAL A 85 22.10 -2.35 5.85
C VAL A 85 23.49 -2.13 6.40
N LYS A 86 24.37 -3.10 6.18
CA LYS A 86 25.78 -3.04 6.64
C LYS A 86 26.69 -2.39 5.61
N LYS A 87 26.41 -2.60 4.30
CA LYS A 87 27.29 -2.18 3.22
C LYS A 87 26.54 -2.02 1.90
N ASP A 88 26.88 -0.98 1.15
CA ASP A 88 26.47 -0.80 -0.24
C ASP A 88 27.62 -1.20 -1.17
N ILE A 89 27.29 -1.99 -2.19
CA ILE A 89 28.24 -2.39 -3.23
C ILE A 89 27.60 -2.09 -4.57
N VAL A 90 28.25 -1.29 -5.38
CA VAL A 90 27.84 -1.00 -6.75
C VAL A 90 28.87 -1.61 -7.71
N HIS A 91 28.41 -2.46 -8.62
CA HIS A 91 29.21 -3.04 -9.69
C HIS A 91 28.78 -2.44 -11.02
N TYR A 92 29.74 -2.09 -11.84
CA TYR A 92 29.51 -1.75 -13.24
C TYR A 92 29.93 -2.92 -14.11
N PHE A 93 29.02 -3.44 -14.91
CA PHE A 93 29.26 -4.54 -15.83
C PHE A 93 29.45 -4.02 -17.24
N SER A 94 30.59 -4.31 -17.84
CA SER A 94 30.91 -4.00 -19.25
C SER A 94 30.67 -5.21 -20.19
N GLY A 95 30.21 -6.35 -19.64
CA GLY A 95 29.90 -7.58 -20.35
C GLY A 95 29.50 -8.68 -19.38
N PRO A 96 29.07 -9.86 -19.90
CA PRO A 96 28.54 -10.95 -19.06
C PRO A 96 29.49 -11.42 -17.96
N GLU A 97 30.79 -11.38 -18.20
CA GLU A 97 31.83 -11.85 -17.29
C GLU A 97 32.80 -10.74 -16.86
N LYS A 98 32.54 -9.50 -17.27
CA LYS A 98 33.47 -8.36 -17.02
C LYS A 98 32.75 -7.26 -16.26
N GLY A 99 33.21 -6.99 -15.08
CA GLY A 99 32.73 -5.89 -14.25
C GLY A 99 33.78 -5.44 -13.26
N PHE A 100 33.56 -4.27 -12.70
CA PHE A 100 34.38 -3.75 -11.63
C PHE A 100 33.51 -3.08 -10.57
N LYS A 101 33.97 -3.12 -9.35
CA LYS A 101 33.34 -2.46 -8.22
C LYS A 101 33.60 -0.96 -8.31
N VAL A 102 32.54 -0.16 -8.30
CA VAL A 102 32.61 1.30 -8.25
C VAL A 102 33.09 1.72 -6.85
N PRO A 103 34.18 2.52 -6.73
CA PRO A 103 34.58 3.05 -5.44
C PRO A 103 33.49 3.92 -4.81
N SER A 104 33.27 3.80 -3.51
CA SER A 104 32.16 4.49 -2.80
C SER A 104 32.19 6.01 -2.96
N LEU A 105 33.35 6.61 -3.20
CA LEU A 105 33.50 8.04 -3.46
C LEU A 105 32.73 8.53 -4.70
N PHE A 106 32.55 7.66 -5.70
CA PHE A 106 31.85 7.97 -6.94
C PHE A 106 30.36 7.58 -6.91
N ILE A 107 29.89 7.00 -5.81
CA ILE A 107 28.49 6.64 -5.63
C ILE A 107 27.73 7.88 -5.13
N PRO A 108 26.67 8.33 -5.81
CA PRO A 108 25.85 9.44 -5.35
C PRO A 108 25.29 9.20 -3.94
N LYS A 109 25.18 10.25 -3.13
CA LYS A 109 24.67 10.15 -1.75
C LYS A 109 23.28 9.50 -1.67
N THR A 110 22.43 9.71 -2.67
CA THR A 110 21.09 9.14 -2.79
C THR A 110 21.07 7.62 -2.95
N MET A 111 22.21 7.00 -3.29
CA MET A 111 22.36 5.54 -3.38
C MET A 111 23.00 4.92 -2.14
N HIS A 112 23.31 5.73 -1.11
CA HIS A 112 23.85 5.21 0.16
C HIS A 112 22.71 4.81 1.08
N ASN A 113 22.75 3.57 1.56
CA ASN A 113 21.69 2.98 2.38
C ASN A 113 22.15 2.67 3.81
N LYS A 114 23.32 3.12 4.21
CA LYS A 114 23.80 2.93 5.58
C LYS A 114 22.86 3.60 6.58
N GLY A 115 22.34 2.84 7.52
CA GLY A 115 21.34 3.28 8.50
C GLY A 115 19.90 2.88 8.10
N ASN A 116 19.68 2.43 6.88
CA ASN A 116 18.42 1.88 6.41
C ASN A 116 18.33 0.38 6.71
N PHE A 117 17.17 -0.21 6.44
CA PHE A 117 16.90 -1.62 6.70
C PHE A 117 16.43 -2.34 5.43
N ILE A 118 16.74 -3.62 5.34
CA ILE A 118 16.16 -4.51 4.34
C ILE A 118 14.94 -5.15 4.96
N ILE A 119 13.78 -4.96 4.33
CA ILE A 119 12.50 -5.42 4.88
C ILE A 119 11.64 -6.17 3.86
N SER A 120 10.68 -6.91 4.37
CA SER A 120 9.48 -7.30 3.63
C SER A 120 8.42 -6.23 3.83
N LEU A 121 8.12 -5.47 2.78
CA LEU A 121 7.12 -4.41 2.85
C LEU A 121 5.72 -4.97 3.13
N GLY A 122 5.41 -6.17 2.62
CA GLY A 122 4.15 -6.85 2.93
C GLY A 122 4.00 -7.12 4.44
N ARG A 123 5.07 -7.62 5.10
CA ARG A 123 5.05 -7.82 6.56
C ARG A 123 4.95 -6.52 7.34
N LEU A 124 5.60 -5.46 6.87
CA LEU A 124 5.43 -4.13 7.48
C LEU A 124 3.98 -3.66 7.38
N CYS A 125 3.33 -3.86 6.23
CA CYS A 125 1.91 -3.51 6.09
C CYS A 125 1.02 -4.34 7.00
N GLN A 126 1.30 -5.63 7.18
CA GLN A 126 0.55 -6.47 8.13
C GLN A 126 0.71 -5.96 9.57
N TRP A 127 1.92 -5.56 9.95
CA TRP A 127 2.15 -4.96 11.26
C TRP A 127 1.44 -3.61 11.43
N LEU A 128 1.50 -2.74 10.41
CA LEU A 128 0.76 -1.47 10.40
C LEU A 128 -0.76 -1.69 10.46
N ALA A 129 -1.26 -2.73 9.81
CA ALA A 129 -2.67 -3.11 9.88
C ALA A 129 -3.10 -3.47 11.31
N GLY A 130 -2.30 -4.28 12.00
CA GLY A 130 -2.53 -4.57 13.42
C GLY A 130 -2.53 -3.31 14.28
N LYS A 131 -1.61 -2.35 14.01
CA LYS A 131 -1.61 -1.05 14.70
C LYS A 131 -2.83 -0.20 14.38
N ALA A 132 -3.30 -0.23 13.14
CA ALA A 132 -4.52 0.46 12.75
C ALA A 132 -5.76 -0.11 13.47
N GLU A 133 -5.87 -1.45 13.56
CA GLU A 133 -6.94 -2.12 14.31
C GLU A 133 -6.89 -1.79 15.82
N GLU A 134 -5.69 -1.81 16.42
CA GLU A 134 -5.49 -1.39 17.82
C GLU A 134 -5.96 0.05 18.07
N LEU A 135 -5.85 0.92 17.08
CA LEU A 135 -6.33 2.31 17.12
C LEU A 135 -7.82 2.47 16.80
N GLY A 136 -8.52 1.39 16.38
CA GLY A 136 -9.95 1.40 16.10
C GLY A 136 -10.30 1.59 14.61
N VAL A 137 -9.37 1.39 13.69
CA VAL A 137 -9.65 1.41 12.25
C VAL A 137 -10.37 0.13 11.83
N ASN A 138 -11.41 0.26 11.00
CA ASN A 138 -12.06 -0.87 10.36
C ASN A 138 -11.26 -1.29 9.13
N LEU A 139 -10.77 -2.52 9.08
CA LEU A 139 -10.05 -3.07 7.92
C LEU A 139 -10.94 -4.06 7.18
N PHE A 140 -11.11 -3.85 5.88
CA PHE A 140 -11.88 -4.71 4.99
C PHE A 140 -10.97 -5.29 3.88
N PRO A 141 -10.17 -6.32 4.20
CA PRO A 141 -9.43 -7.08 3.19
C PRO A 141 -10.39 -7.97 2.37
N GLY A 142 -10.05 -8.20 1.09
CA GLY A 142 -10.88 -8.96 0.16
C GLY A 142 -11.97 -8.12 -0.52
N PHE A 143 -12.10 -6.85 -0.20
CA PHE A 143 -13.09 -5.95 -0.79
C PHE A 143 -12.42 -4.99 -1.77
N ALA A 144 -12.61 -5.22 -3.07
CA ALA A 144 -12.11 -4.33 -4.10
C ALA A 144 -13.07 -3.16 -4.32
N ALA A 145 -12.58 -1.94 -4.17
CA ALA A 145 -13.31 -0.74 -4.60
C ALA A 145 -13.34 -0.69 -6.13
N THR A 146 -14.54 -0.58 -6.72
CA THR A 146 -14.75 -0.65 -8.17
C THR A 146 -15.49 0.54 -8.75
N GLU A 147 -16.10 1.36 -7.92
CA GLU A 147 -16.92 2.50 -8.34
C GLU A 147 -16.74 3.66 -7.35
N ILE A 148 -16.70 4.87 -7.87
CA ILE A 148 -16.70 6.09 -7.07
C ILE A 148 -18.13 6.63 -6.97
N LEU A 149 -18.55 6.91 -5.76
CA LEU A 149 -19.87 7.50 -5.51
C LEU A 149 -19.76 9.02 -5.52
N TYR A 150 -20.66 9.66 -6.23
CA TYR A 150 -20.74 11.12 -6.36
C TYR A 150 -22.11 11.63 -5.90
N ASN A 151 -22.14 12.84 -5.37
CA ASN A 151 -23.40 13.55 -5.16
C ASN A 151 -23.83 14.32 -6.43
N ASP A 152 -25.01 14.94 -6.39
CA ASP A 152 -25.57 15.72 -7.52
C ASP A 152 -24.69 16.91 -7.93
N GLN A 153 -23.75 17.33 -7.09
CA GLN A 153 -22.81 18.42 -7.34
C GLN A 153 -21.48 17.91 -7.90
N GLY A 154 -21.34 16.60 -8.09
CA GLY A 154 -20.12 15.94 -8.57
C GLY A 154 -19.03 15.79 -7.52
N ALA A 155 -19.33 16.00 -6.23
CA ALA A 155 -18.37 15.72 -5.18
C ALA A 155 -18.36 14.23 -4.80
N VAL A 156 -17.18 13.68 -4.52
CA VAL A 156 -17.03 12.28 -4.07
C VAL A 156 -17.67 12.12 -2.69
N THR A 157 -18.51 11.11 -2.55
CA THR A 157 -19.20 10.77 -1.30
C THR A 157 -18.83 9.38 -0.77
N GLY A 158 -17.93 8.67 -1.43
CA GLY A 158 -17.51 7.33 -1.04
C GLY A 158 -17.14 6.46 -2.23
N ILE A 159 -17.18 5.16 -2.01
CA ILE A 159 -16.95 4.14 -3.03
C ILE A 159 -17.96 3.00 -2.92
N ALA A 160 -18.12 2.24 -4.01
CA ALA A 160 -18.76 0.93 -3.93
C ALA A 160 -17.75 -0.19 -4.18
N THR A 161 -17.94 -1.29 -3.46
CA THR A 161 -17.12 -2.50 -3.63
C THR A 161 -17.69 -3.39 -4.73
N SER A 162 -16.85 -4.29 -5.24
CA SER A 162 -17.28 -5.28 -6.23
C SER A 162 -18.30 -6.25 -5.65
N ASP A 163 -19.22 -6.70 -6.51
CA ASP A 163 -20.05 -7.87 -6.21
C ASP A 163 -19.19 -9.12 -6.09
N MET A 164 -19.56 -10.02 -5.20
CA MET A 164 -18.93 -11.32 -5.04
C MET A 164 -19.75 -12.44 -5.68
N GLY A 165 -19.10 -13.59 -5.94
CA GLY A 165 -19.81 -14.75 -6.49
C GLY A 165 -20.30 -14.56 -7.93
N ILE A 166 -19.61 -13.74 -8.73
CA ILE A 166 -19.83 -13.61 -10.18
C ILE A 166 -18.97 -14.65 -10.91
N GLY A 167 -19.57 -15.37 -11.86
CA GLY A 167 -18.85 -16.28 -12.75
C GLY A 167 -18.03 -15.52 -13.80
N THR A 168 -17.09 -16.21 -14.45
CA THR A 168 -16.31 -15.63 -15.57
C THR A 168 -17.15 -15.25 -16.78
N ASP A 169 -18.35 -15.82 -16.89
CA ASP A 169 -19.37 -15.52 -17.88
C ASP A 169 -20.35 -14.40 -17.46
N GLY A 170 -20.11 -13.79 -16.29
CA GLY A 170 -20.97 -12.74 -15.70
C GLY A 170 -22.22 -13.28 -14.98
N SER A 171 -22.40 -14.60 -14.88
CA SER A 171 -23.55 -15.18 -14.19
C SER A 171 -23.41 -15.09 -12.66
N LYS A 172 -24.52 -14.88 -11.96
CA LYS A 172 -24.57 -14.95 -10.49
C LYS A 172 -24.54 -16.39 -10.03
N LYS A 173 -23.52 -16.76 -9.25
CA LYS A 173 -23.43 -18.08 -8.59
C LYS A 173 -24.36 -18.15 -7.38
N SER A 174 -24.53 -19.33 -6.81
CA SER A 174 -25.27 -19.52 -5.55
C SER A 174 -24.68 -18.75 -4.36
N SER A 175 -23.40 -18.37 -4.45
CA SER A 175 -22.67 -17.55 -3.48
C SER A 175 -22.65 -16.06 -3.85
N TYR A 176 -23.55 -15.62 -4.72
CA TYR A 176 -23.62 -14.21 -5.10
C TYR A 176 -23.98 -13.34 -3.88
N GLN A 177 -23.22 -12.27 -3.73
CA GLN A 177 -23.47 -11.22 -2.76
C GLN A 177 -23.20 -9.88 -3.43
N ALA A 178 -24.14 -8.95 -3.35
CA ALA A 178 -23.93 -7.59 -3.84
C ALA A 178 -22.81 -6.92 -3.06
N GLY A 179 -22.09 -6.03 -3.73
CA GLY A 179 -21.09 -5.17 -3.08
C GLY A 179 -21.73 -4.21 -2.08
N TYR A 180 -20.89 -3.52 -1.33
CA TYR A 180 -21.30 -2.51 -0.34
C TYR A 180 -21.02 -1.11 -0.86
N GLU A 181 -21.84 -0.15 -0.46
CA GLU A 181 -21.52 1.27 -0.55
C GLU A 181 -20.87 1.72 0.75
N LEU A 182 -19.65 2.20 0.68
CA LEU A 182 -18.95 2.80 1.81
C LEU A 182 -18.93 4.31 1.61
N ARG A 183 -19.76 4.99 2.35
CA ARG A 183 -19.92 6.44 2.26
C ARG A 183 -19.03 7.12 3.29
N GLY A 184 -18.41 8.25 2.90
CA GLY A 184 -17.49 8.98 3.75
C GLY A 184 -17.59 10.48 3.55
N LYS A 185 -17.33 11.24 4.61
CA LYS A 185 -17.15 12.69 4.50
C LYS A 185 -15.90 13.01 3.68
N TYR A 186 -14.89 12.13 3.77
CA TYR A 186 -13.65 12.18 3.01
C TYR A 186 -13.33 10.80 2.44
N THR A 187 -12.82 10.78 1.21
CA THR A 187 -12.32 9.56 0.57
C THR A 187 -10.86 9.74 0.19
N ILE A 188 -9.97 8.84 0.65
CA ILE A 188 -8.55 8.86 0.36
C ILE A 188 -8.24 7.72 -0.60
N PHE A 189 -7.74 8.04 -1.80
CA PHE A 189 -7.32 7.06 -2.80
C PHE A 189 -5.82 6.76 -2.61
N ALA A 190 -5.52 5.64 -1.98
CA ALA A 190 -4.16 5.16 -1.66
C ALA A 190 -3.80 3.88 -2.43
N GLU A 191 -4.29 3.76 -3.66
CA GLU A 191 -4.21 2.56 -4.51
C GLU A 191 -2.84 2.34 -5.17
N GLY A 192 -1.87 3.20 -4.90
CA GLY A 192 -0.54 3.15 -5.50
C GLY A 192 -0.46 3.85 -6.87
N CYS A 193 0.62 3.59 -7.60
CA CYS A 193 0.96 4.33 -8.82
C CYS A 193 -0.01 4.10 -10.00
N ARG A 194 -0.83 3.06 -9.97
CA ARG A 194 -1.81 2.69 -11.00
C ARG A 194 -3.13 2.22 -10.37
N GLY A 195 -3.66 3.01 -9.47
CA GLY A 195 -4.97 2.77 -8.90
C GLY A 195 -6.08 2.96 -9.94
N ASN A 196 -7.03 2.04 -10.03
CA ASN A 196 -8.12 2.13 -11.02
C ASN A 196 -8.99 3.35 -10.77
N LEU A 197 -9.44 3.55 -9.54
CA LEU A 197 -10.26 4.70 -9.16
C LEU A 197 -9.43 5.98 -9.11
N GLY A 198 -8.14 5.87 -8.74
CA GLY A 198 -7.20 6.98 -8.78
C GLY A 198 -7.02 7.55 -10.18
N GLU A 199 -6.95 6.70 -11.22
CA GLU A 199 -6.88 7.16 -12.62
C GLU A 199 -8.19 7.85 -13.05
N GLU A 200 -9.34 7.35 -12.60
CA GLU A 200 -10.64 7.98 -12.85
C GLU A 200 -10.73 9.37 -12.22
N ILE A 201 -10.37 9.52 -10.96
CA ILE A 201 -10.35 10.81 -10.24
C ILE A 201 -9.40 11.79 -10.93
N ILE A 202 -8.21 11.37 -11.28
CA ILE A 202 -7.22 12.20 -11.99
C ILE A 202 -7.80 12.74 -13.28
N LYS A 203 -8.52 11.91 -14.03
CA LYS A 203 -9.16 12.29 -15.28
C LYS A 203 -10.36 13.20 -15.07
N ASN A 204 -11.26 12.85 -14.14
CA ASN A 204 -12.52 13.58 -13.93
C ASN A 204 -12.28 15.01 -13.40
N TYR A 205 -11.24 15.22 -12.61
CA TYR A 205 -10.90 16.52 -12.02
C TYR A 205 -9.66 17.17 -12.65
N ASP A 206 -9.14 16.59 -13.74
CA ASP A 206 -7.94 17.10 -14.45
C ASP A 206 -6.74 17.37 -13.52
N LEU A 207 -6.50 16.45 -12.58
CA LEU A 207 -5.48 16.64 -11.54
C LEU A 207 -4.05 16.64 -12.07
N ARG A 208 -3.84 16.31 -13.35
CA ARG A 208 -2.52 16.31 -14.03
C ARG A 208 -2.32 17.47 -15.00
N ALA A 209 -3.22 18.44 -15.06
CA ALA A 209 -3.17 19.56 -16.01
C ALA A 209 -1.82 20.30 -16.03
N ASN A 210 -1.16 20.38 -14.89
CA ASN A 210 0.12 21.10 -14.72
C ASN A 210 1.28 20.18 -14.29
N SER A 211 1.19 18.88 -14.58
CA SER A 211 2.21 17.90 -14.21
C SER A 211 2.89 17.31 -15.44
N ASP A 212 4.18 17.02 -15.31
CA ASP A 212 4.90 16.24 -16.32
C ASP A 212 4.32 14.82 -16.43
N PRO A 213 4.46 14.15 -17.60
CA PRO A 213 4.06 12.77 -17.77
C PRO A 213 4.73 11.85 -16.73
N GLN A 214 3.95 11.00 -16.12
CA GLN A 214 4.47 10.04 -15.14
C GLN A 214 5.30 8.97 -15.84
N HIS A 215 6.52 8.74 -15.34
CA HIS A 215 7.38 7.67 -15.79
C HIS A 215 7.26 6.46 -14.86
N TYR A 216 7.12 5.27 -15.44
CA TYR A 216 7.00 4.02 -14.70
C TYR A 216 8.24 3.17 -14.92
N GLY A 217 8.91 2.75 -13.83
CA GLY A 217 9.92 1.71 -13.88
C GLY A 217 9.28 0.33 -13.82
N ILE A 218 9.80 -0.61 -14.60
CA ILE A 218 9.42 -2.03 -14.52
C ILE A 218 10.51 -2.76 -13.78
N GLY A 219 10.14 -3.44 -12.68
CA GLY A 219 11.05 -4.28 -11.90
C GLY A 219 10.61 -5.73 -11.92
N LEU A 220 11.58 -6.63 -12.03
CA LEU A 220 11.40 -8.07 -11.84
C LEU A 220 12.09 -8.46 -10.54
N LYS A 221 11.43 -9.27 -9.72
CA LYS A 221 11.98 -9.79 -8.46
C LYS A 221 11.83 -11.29 -8.41
N GLU A 222 12.88 -11.95 -7.98
CA GLU A 222 12.92 -13.38 -7.73
C GLU A 222 13.41 -13.64 -6.30
N ILE A 223 12.91 -14.71 -5.70
CA ILE A 223 13.37 -15.20 -4.41
C ILE A 223 14.11 -16.51 -4.68
N TRP A 224 15.37 -16.54 -4.30
CA TRP A 224 16.22 -17.72 -4.45
C TRP A 224 16.53 -18.29 -3.07
N GLU A 225 16.31 -19.59 -2.91
CA GLU A 225 16.76 -20.33 -1.76
C GLU A 225 18.17 -20.88 -2.04
N ILE A 226 19.12 -20.50 -1.20
CA ILE A 226 20.51 -20.95 -1.30
C ILE A 226 20.91 -21.68 -0.03
N GLY A 227 21.83 -22.65 -0.14
CA GLY A 227 22.37 -23.34 1.03
C GLY A 227 23.09 -22.36 1.98
N ALA A 228 23.01 -22.62 3.27
CA ALA A 228 23.59 -21.73 4.29
C ALA A 228 25.10 -21.53 4.12
N GLU A 229 25.79 -22.51 3.55
CA GLU A 229 27.23 -22.48 3.24
C GLU A 229 27.58 -21.51 2.11
N ASN A 230 26.60 -21.15 1.25
CA ASN A 230 26.76 -20.21 0.16
C ASN A 230 26.21 -18.83 0.50
N HIS A 231 25.68 -18.65 1.71
CA HIS A 231 25.11 -17.38 2.15
C HIS A 231 26.21 -16.48 2.69
N GLU A 232 26.54 -15.45 1.91
CA GLU A 232 27.19 -14.27 2.46
C GLU A 232 26.10 -13.28 2.88
N GLU A 233 26.27 -12.54 3.97
CA GLU A 233 25.36 -11.47 4.40
C GLU A 233 25.35 -10.34 3.35
N ILE A 234 24.76 -10.62 2.19
CA ILE A 234 24.61 -9.68 1.09
C ILE A 234 23.20 -9.13 1.16
N GLY A 235 23.13 -7.82 1.12
CA GLY A 235 21.88 -7.13 0.95
C GLY A 235 21.30 -7.34 -0.47
N ARG A 236 20.31 -6.52 -0.81
CA ARG A 236 19.64 -6.51 -2.10
C ARG A 236 20.60 -6.17 -3.23
N ALA A 237 20.56 -6.94 -4.33
CA ALA A 237 21.20 -6.58 -5.58
C ALA A 237 20.19 -5.90 -6.53
N HIS A 238 20.62 -4.84 -7.20
CA HIS A 238 19.96 -4.26 -8.37
C HIS A 238 20.83 -4.56 -9.59
N VAL A 239 20.25 -5.18 -10.58
CA VAL A 239 20.87 -5.45 -11.89
C VAL A 239 20.39 -4.42 -12.89
#